data_328c1fd45d54280871a1980f41918b11
#
_entry.id   328c1fd45d54280871a1980f41918b11
#
_cell.length_a   1.000
_cell.length_b   1.000
_cell.length_c   1.000
_cell.angle_alpha   90.00
_cell.angle_beta   90.00
_cell.angle_gamma   90.00
#
_symmetry.space_group_name_H-M   'P 1'
#
loop_
_entity.id
_entity.type
_entity.pdbx_description
1 polymer ?
#
loop_
_entity_poly.entity_id
_entity_poly.type
_entity_poly.pdbx_seq_one_letter_code
_entity_poly.pdbx_strand_id
1 'polypeptide(L)'
;MKKASLQDLRERLREKDCQIVKLLNERAKLSVEVGRVKELEGWEIYDSSQESRVYGHLGEINKGPLSNSALKNIFGEIISSSRSLQGPTTVAYLGPEASFSYLAAQSHFGKSAQYSPQGKISEVFDEVERERVSWGVVPVENSAEGSVKATLDRLISTSLNIRAEIFLRISHCLVSACERMEKIQRVYSHPQALAQCQGWLRKNLPHCSVFGLDSTAVAAKRAQEDKEGAAIGSHLAAAMYELEIIAMGIEDSVSNTTRFFVIGKDKSMPTGRDKTSVLFGTPHVPGALYHALEPFAREDLNLTRIESYPMKDRMWEYLFFVDFSGHIEEERTKSCLADMKKVTTVIKVLGSYPKGDEG
;
A
#
# COMPACT_ATOMS: atom_id res chain seq x y z
N MET A 1 -20.94 23.46 -40.05
CA MET A 1 -19.84 23.72 -39.11
C MET A 1 -18.53 23.31 -39.78
N LYS A 2 -17.57 24.23 -40.01
CA LYS A 2 -16.21 23.87 -40.51
C LYS A 2 -15.56 22.96 -39.47
N LYS A 3 -15.13 21.75 -39.86
CA LYS A 3 -14.30 20.90 -39.00
C LYS A 3 -13.02 21.67 -38.68
N ALA A 4 -12.70 21.82 -37.36
CA ALA A 4 -11.46 22.44 -36.95
C ALA A 4 -10.28 21.68 -37.55
N SER A 5 -9.27 22.38 -38.06
CA SER A 5 -8.07 21.72 -38.57
C SER A 5 -7.28 21.06 -37.42
N LEU A 6 -6.46 20.07 -37.74
CA LEU A 6 -5.57 19.43 -36.72
C LEU A 6 -4.65 20.48 -36.09
N GLN A 7 -4.27 21.50 -36.85
CA GLN A 7 -3.39 22.57 -36.38
C GLN A 7 -4.11 23.48 -35.38
N ASP A 8 -5.37 23.86 -35.64
CA ASP A 8 -6.20 24.62 -34.70
C ASP A 8 -6.43 23.86 -33.38
N LEU A 9 -6.65 22.54 -33.46
CA LEU A 9 -6.82 21.72 -32.27
C LEU A 9 -5.54 21.61 -31.43
N ARG A 10 -4.37 21.49 -32.07
CA ARG A 10 -3.07 21.52 -31.41
C ARG A 10 -2.77 22.84 -30.73
N GLU A 11 -3.13 23.95 -31.34
CA GLU A 11 -2.95 25.28 -30.77
C GLU A 11 -3.83 25.49 -29.53
N ARG A 12 -5.09 25.09 -29.61
CA ARG A 12 -5.99 25.08 -28.44
C ARG A 12 -5.52 24.16 -27.32
N LEU A 13 -4.89 23.04 -27.61
CA LEU A 13 -4.26 22.17 -26.58
C LEU A 13 -3.09 22.90 -25.91
N ARG A 14 -2.21 23.57 -26.68
CA ARG A 14 -1.09 24.35 -26.09
C ARG A 14 -1.59 25.47 -25.17
N GLU A 15 -2.68 26.15 -25.54
CA GLU A 15 -3.29 27.16 -24.67
C GLU A 15 -3.76 26.52 -23.33
N LYS A 16 -4.36 25.31 -23.39
CA LYS A 16 -4.76 24.56 -22.18
C LYS A 16 -3.57 24.13 -21.34
N ASP A 17 -2.50 23.66 -21.97
CA ASP A 17 -1.26 23.29 -21.27
C ASP A 17 -0.67 24.49 -20.53
N CYS A 18 -0.65 25.69 -21.14
CA CYS A 18 -0.23 26.91 -20.46
C CYS A 18 -1.12 27.26 -19.24
N GLN A 19 -2.44 27.08 -19.35
CA GLN A 19 -3.37 27.30 -18.25
C GLN A 19 -3.12 26.28 -17.11
N ILE A 20 -2.91 25.00 -17.44
CA ILE A 20 -2.60 23.92 -16.47
C ILE A 20 -1.30 24.27 -15.73
N VAL A 21 -0.23 24.62 -16.43
CA VAL A 21 1.06 24.97 -15.79
C VAL A 21 0.88 26.16 -14.84
N LYS A 22 0.13 27.19 -15.23
CA LYS A 22 -0.16 28.34 -14.38
C LYS A 22 -0.89 27.93 -13.10
N LEU A 23 -1.98 27.16 -13.22
CA LEU A 23 -2.79 26.68 -12.09
C LEU A 23 -2.00 25.75 -11.15
N LEU A 24 -1.14 24.88 -11.71
CA LEU A 24 -0.28 24.02 -10.91
C LEU A 24 0.72 24.83 -10.07
N ASN A 25 1.32 25.89 -10.64
CA ASN A 25 2.23 26.76 -9.90
C ASN A 25 1.50 27.61 -8.84
N GLU A 26 0.31 28.10 -9.13
CA GLU A 26 -0.54 28.80 -8.14
C GLU A 26 -0.88 27.87 -6.97
N ARG A 27 -1.32 26.63 -7.26
CA ARG A 27 -1.58 25.61 -6.25
C ARG A 27 -0.33 25.25 -5.43
N ALA A 28 0.84 25.14 -6.08
CA ALA A 28 2.11 24.86 -5.41
C ALA A 28 2.49 25.96 -4.43
N LYS A 29 2.31 27.22 -4.76
CA LYS A 29 2.52 28.37 -3.84
C LYS A 29 1.64 28.25 -2.59
N LEU A 30 0.34 28.00 -2.77
CA LEU A 30 -0.58 27.79 -1.64
C LEU A 30 -0.14 26.59 -0.78
N SER A 31 0.37 25.51 -1.42
CA SER A 31 0.86 24.35 -0.68
C SER A 31 2.09 24.68 0.19
N VAL A 32 3.00 25.51 -0.28
CA VAL A 32 4.13 26.01 0.52
C VAL A 32 3.63 26.83 1.72
N GLU A 33 2.62 27.68 1.54
CA GLU A 33 2.02 28.45 2.63
C GLU A 33 1.37 27.52 3.68
N VAL A 34 0.64 26.48 3.23
CA VAL A 34 0.09 25.45 4.12
C VAL A 34 1.21 24.74 4.89
N GLY A 35 2.34 24.42 4.24
CA GLY A 35 3.50 23.81 4.89
C GLY A 35 4.06 24.68 6.01
N ARG A 36 4.18 25.98 5.79
CA ARG A 36 4.65 26.93 6.84
C ARG A 36 3.69 27.00 8.04
N VAL A 37 2.37 26.99 7.79
CA VAL A 37 1.39 26.96 8.89
C VAL A 37 1.51 25.66 9.65
N LYS A 38 1.63 24.52 8.98
CA LYS A 38 1.81 23.21 9.62
C LYS A 38 3.07 23.17 10.50
N GLU A 39 4.17 23.71 10.01
CA GLU A 39 5.43 23.80 10.76
C GLU A 39 5.28 24.65 12.04
N LEU A 40 4.61 25.79 11.96
CA LEU A 40 4.35 26.66 13.10
C LEU A 40 3.44 26.02 14.16
N GLU A 41 2.45 25.22 13.72
CA GLU A 41 1.52 24.53 14.60
C GLU A 41 2.03 23.14 15.08
N GLY A 42 3.21 22.71 14.58
CA GLY A 42 3.76 21.39 14.88
C GLY A 42 2.99 20.22 14.23
N TRP A 43 2.31 20.47 13.11
CA TRP A 43 1.54 19.45 12.40
C TRP A 43 2.37 18.75 11.35
N GLU A 44 2.10 17.45 11.13
CA GLU A 44 2.74 16.68 10.07
C GLU A 44 2.41 17.21 8.67
N ILE A 45 3.41 17.15 7.77
CA ILE A 45 3.24 17.53 6.37
C ILE A 45 2.23 16.62 5.68
N TYR A 46 2.37 15.30 5.87
CA TYR A 46 1.44 14.31 5.32
C TYR A 46 0.20 14.16 6.20
N ASP A 47 -0.96 14.24 5.57
CA ASP A 47 -2.28 14.05 6.19
C ASP A 47 -3.14 13.17 5.28
N SER A 48 -3.21 11.86 5.62
CA SER A 48 -3.99 10.87 4.88
C SER A 48 -5.47 11.22 4.80
N SER A 49 -6.00 11.84 5.87
CA SER A 49 -7.40 12.24 5.96
C SER A 49 -7.70 13.38 4.98
N GLN A 50 -6.82 14.38 4.92
CA GLN A 50 -6.97 15.50 3.98
C GLN A 50 -6.80 15.04 2.54
N GLU A 51 -5.83 14.17 2.25
CA GLU A 51 -5.65 13.63 0.89
C GLU A 51 -6.88 12.83 0.46
N SER A 52 -7.45 12.00 1.35
CA SER A 52 -8.69 11.27 1.08
C SER A 52 -9.87 12.21 0.76
N ARG A 53 -10.02 13.32 1.50
CA ARG A 53 -11.05 14.34 1.20
C ARG A 53 -10.83 15.00 -0.16
N VAL A 54 -9.58 15.29 -0.54
CA VAL A 54 -9.25 15.84 -1.86
C VAL A 54 -9.67 14.87 -2.96
N TYR A 55 -9.32 13.58 -2.84
CA TYR A 55 -9.72 12.57 -3.84
C TYR A 55 -11.25 12.38 -3.90
N GLY A 56 -11.93 12.39 -2.77
CA GLY A 56 -13.40 12.35 -2.72
C GLY A 56 -14.02 13.52 -3.48
N HIS A 57 -13.58 14.74 -3.19
CA HIS A 57 -14.07 15.95 -3.86
C HIS A 57 -13.79 15.94 -5.37
N LEU A 58 -12.61 15.49 -5.79
CA LEU A 58 -12.28 15.35 -7.21
C LEU A 58 -13.23 14.40 -7.93
N GLY A 59 -13.60 13.29 -7.28
CA GLY A 59 -14.58 12.34 -7.82
C GLY A 59 -15.97 12.93 -7.98
N GLU A 60 -16.42 13.77 -7.05
CA GLU A 60 -17.72 14.44 -7.08
C GLU A 60 -17.82 15.49 -8.20
N ILE A 61 -16.77 16.28 -8.41
CA ILE A 61 -16.77 17.36 -9.41
C ILE A 61 -16.44 16.87 -10.84
N ASN A 62 -15.89 15.65 -10.97
CA ASN A 62 -15.52 15.10 -12.27
C ASN A 62 -16.75 14.74 -13.10
N LYS A 63 -16.89 15.39 -14.25
CA LYS A 63 -17.95 15.10 -15.24
C LYS A 63 -17.41 14.49 -16.55
N GLY A 64 -16.18 13.93 -16.50
CA GLY A 64 -15.52 13.31 -17.66
C GLY A 64 -14.96 14.35 -18.65
N PRO A 65 -14.29 13.92 -19.71
CA PRO A 65 -14.13 12.56 -20.21
C PRO A 65 -13.06 11.70 -19.49
N LEU A 66 -12.23 12.29 -18.58
CA LEU A 66 -11.28 11.53 -17.79
C LEU A 66 -12.00 10.66 -16.75
N SER A 67 -11.54 9.42 -16.55
CA SER A 67 -12.04 8.57 -15.47
C SER A 67 -11.56 9.10 -14.10
N ASN A 68 -12.30 8.77 -13.03
CA ASN A 68 -11.89 9.10 -11.67
C ASN A 68 -10.53 8.48 -11.32
N SER A 69 -10.23 7.28 -11.81
CA SER A 69 -8.94 6.62 -11.63
C SER A 69 -7.81 7.41 -12.30
N ALA A 70 -8.01 7.89 -13.53
CA ALA A 70 -7.03 8.74 -14.23
C ALA A 70 -6.76 10.04 -13.47
N LEU A 71 -7.82 10.70 -12.98
CA LEU A 71 -7.69 11.91 -12.17
C LEU A 71 -6.97 11.65 -10.85
N LYS A 72 -7.27 10.53 -10.17
CA LYS A 72 -6.59 10.14 -8.93
C LYS A 72 -5.08 9.99 -9.16
N ASN A 73 -4.66 9.35 -10.25
CA ASN A 73 -3.24 9.19 -10.59
C ASN A 73 -2.55 10.54 -10.86
N ILE A 74 -3.19 11.43 -11.65
CA ILE A 74 -2.65 12.75 -11.94
C ILE A 74 -2.52 13.59 -10.66
N PHE A 75 -3.56 13.62 -9.84
CA PHE A 75 -3.54 14.38 -8.60
C PHE A 75 -2.62 13.76 -7.55
N GLY A 76 -2.37 12.45 -7.57
CA GLY A 76 -1.37 11.78 -6.76
C GLY A 76 0.03 12.39 -6.97
N GLU A 77 0.44 12.58 -8.24
CA GLU A 77 1.73 13.21 -8.55
C GLU A 77 1.74 14.73 -8.23
N ILE A 78 0.63 15.44 -8.44
CA ILE A 78 0.49 16.85 -8.06
C ILE A 78 0.61 17.02 -6.54
N ILE A 79 -0.05 16.17 -5.76
CA ILE A 79 -0.01 16.20 -4.29
C ILE A 79 1.39 15.83 -3.80
N SER A 80 1.99 14.78 -4.35
CA SER A 80 3.35 14.34 -4.01
C SER A 80 4.38 15.46 -4.26
N SER A 81 4.35 16.07 -5.44
CA SER A 81 5.22 17.21 -5.78
C SER A 81 4.98 18.41 -4.88
N SER A 82 3.71 18.72 -4.57
CA SER A 82 3.36 19.81 -3.66
C SER A 82 3.85 19.56 -2.23
N ARG A 83 3.79 18.31 -1.77
CA ARG A 83 4.25 17.88 -0.45
C ARG A 83 5.77 17.99 -0.33
N SER A 84 6.52 17.61 -1.37
CA SER A 84 7.97 17.74 -1.39
C SER A 84 8.45 19.20 -1.28
N LEU A 85 7.63 20.17 -1.67
CA LEU A 85 7.91 21.59 -1.47
C LEU A 85 7.71 22.06 -0.02
N GLN A 86 6.95 21.32 0.78
CA GLN A 86 6.72 21.62 2.19
C GLN A 86 7.86 21.06 3.07
N GLY A 87 8.47 19.94 2.65
CA GLY A 87 9.57 19.28 3.33
C GLY A 87 9.77 17.85 2.85
N PRO A 88 10.86 17.19 3.23
CA PRO A 88 11.15 15.84 2.79
C PRO A 88 10.14 14.85 3.37
N THR A 89 9.53 14.03 2.53
CA THR A 89 8.75 12.86 2.94
C THR A 89 9.64 11.63 2.80
N THR A 90 10.03 11.04 3.92
CA THR A 90 10.90 9.85 3.97
C THR A 90 10.11 8.61 4.34
N VAL A 91 10.26 7.53 3.57
CA VAL A 91 9.45 6.32 3.67
C VAL A 91 10.34 5.08 3.69
N ALA A 92 10.34 4.33 4.80
CA ALA A 92 10.93 3.00 4.85
C ALA A 92 9.95 1.95 4.31
N TYR A 93 10.48 0.94 3.64
CA TYR A 93 9.68 -0.16 3.10
C TYR A 93 10.48 -1.47 3.08
N LEU A 94 9.80 -2.61 2.97
CA LEU A 94 10.48 -3.90 2.80
C LEU A 94 11.11 -3.97 1.40
N GLY A 95 12.44 -3.87 1.36
CA GLY A 95 13.22 -3.91 0.12
C GLY A 95 13.26 -5.29 -0.55
N PRO A 96 14.01 -5.40 -1.61
CA PRO A 96 14.76 -4.34 -2.26
C PRO A 96 13.90 -3.38 -3.10
N GLU A 97 14.54 -2.41 -3.74
CA GLU A 97 13.91 -1.54 -4.74
C GLU A 97 13.28 -2.38 -5.87
N ALA A 98 12.21 -1.88 -6.52
CA ALA A 98 11.35 -2.61 -7.46
C ALA A 98 10.55 -3.80 -6.88
N SER A 99 10.58 -4.01 -5.55
CA SER A 99 9.67 -4.95 -4.89
C SER A 99 8.22 -4.44 -4.91
N PHE A 100 7.24 -5.31 -4.64
CA PHE A 100 5.84 -4.90 -4.50
C PHE A 100 5.62 -3.96 -3.31
N SER A 101 6.44 -4.05 -2.25
CA SER A 101 6.41 -3.09 -1.14
C SER A 101 6.88 -1.70 -1.58
N TYR A 102 7.88 -1.61 -2.45
CA TYR A 102 8.27 -0.34 -3.08
C TYR A 102 7.16 0.23 -3.96
N LEU A 103 6.54 -0.61 -4.80
CA LEU A 103 5.40 -0.19 -5.63
C LEU A 103 4.24 0.33 -4.78
N ALA A 104 3.89 -0.35 -3.67
CA ALA A 104 2.87 0.11 -2.74
C ALA A 104 3.23 1.46 -2.11
N ALA A 105 4.48 1.62 -1.65
CA ALA A 105 4.96 2.88 -1.11
C ALA A 105 4.88 4.01 -2.15
N GLN A 106 5.34 3.76 -3.37
CA GLN A 106 5.34 4.75 -4.44
C GLN A 106 3.92 5.11 -4.92
N SER A 107 3.00 4.15 -4.98
CA SER A 107 1.60 4.41 -5.34
C SER A 107 0.89 5.32 -4.34
N HIS A 108 1.30 5.29 -3.08
CA HIS A 108 0.71 6.08 -2.00
C HIS A 108 1.38 7.44 -1.80
N PHE A 109 2.71 7.47 -1.78
CA PHE A 109 3.48 8.69 -1.51
C PHE A 109 3.91 9.43 -2.77
N GLY A 110 3.80 8.82 -3.97
CA GLY A 110 4.22 9.37 -5.25
C GLY A 110 5.74 9.37 -5.44
N LYS A 111 6.19 9.85 -6.59
CA LYS A 111 7.61 9.76 -6.99
C LYS A 111 8.53 10.77 -6.29
N SER A 112 7.98 11.83 -5.71
CA SER A 112 8.77 12.90 -5.08
C SER A 112 9.20 12.58 -3.64
N ALA A 113 8.73 11.47 -3.04
CA ALA A 113 9.17 11.01 -1.73
C ALA A 113 10.54 10.33 -1.80
N GLN A 114 11.26 10.32 -0.67
CA GLN A 114 12.52 9.61 -0.51
C GLN A 114 12.27 8.23 0.08
N TYR A 115 12.75 7.19 -0.59
CA TYR A 115 12.48 5.80 -0.26
C TYR A 115 13.72 5.11 0.30
N SER A 116 13.57 4.45 1.48
CA SER A 116 14.64 3.73 2.18
C SER A 116 14.30 2.23 2.26
N PRO A 117 14.95 1.36 1.46
CA PRO A 117 14.72 -0.08 1.52
C PRO A 117 15.31 -0.67 2.80
N GLN A 118 14.55 -1.54 3.47
CA GLN A 118 14.96 -2.27 4.65
C GLN A 118 15.01 -3.78 4.36
N GLY A 119 15.95 -4.49 4.97
CA GLY A 119 16.12 -5.93 4.77
C GLY A 119 15.01 -6.77 5.41
N LYS A 120 14.37 -6.24 6.46
CA LYS A 120 13.34 -6.93 7.24
C LYS A 120 12.19 -5.99 7.60
N ILE A 121 11.01 -6.56 7.78
CA ILE A 121 9.83 -5.82 8.25
C ILE A 121 10.09 -5.15 9.60
N SER A 122 10.77 -5.81 10.53
CA SER A 122 11.12 -5.23 11.84
C SER A 122 11.94 -3.95 11.71
N GLU A 123 12.86 -3.89 10.75
CA GLU A 123 13.70 -2.72 10.50
C GLU A 123 12.88 -1.53 9.98
N VAL A 124 11.81 -1.78 9.20
CA VAL A 124 10.89 -0.72 8.76
C VAL A 124 10.24 -0.04 9.98
N PHE A 125 9.76 -0.82 10.96
CA PHE A 125 9.21 -0.28 12.20
C PHE A 125 10.27 0.48 12.99
N ASP A 126 11.48 -0.09 13.13
CA ASP A 126 12.57 0.51 13.91
C ASP A 126 13.01 1.87 13.32
N GLU A 127 13.04 2.01 11.99
CA GLU A 127 13.38 3.28 11.33
C GLU A 127 12.34 4.38 11.63
N VAL A 128 11.06 4.04 11.67
CA VAL A 128 9.99 5.00 12.02
C VAL A 128 9.98 5.30 13.52
N GLU A 129 10.14 4.30 14.39
CA GLU A 129 10.18 4.48 15.85
C GLU A 129 11.36 5.37 16.28
N ARG A 130 12.51 5.25 15.59
CA ARG A 130 13.71 6.06 15.81
C ARG A 130 13.70 7.41 15.08
N GLU A 131 12.60 7.76 14.41
CA GLU A 131 12.45 9.02 13.66
C GLU A 131 13.50 9.26 12.56
N ARG A 132 14.13 8.19 12.04
CA ARG A 132 15.05 8.30 10.90
C ARG A 132 14.31 8.49 9.59
N VAL A 133 13.08 7.97 9.53
CA VAL A 133 12.10 8.21 8.48
C VAL A 133 10.77 8.58 9.09
N SER A 134 9.94 9.30 8.34
CA SER A 134 8.62 9.71 8.80
C SER A 134 7.58 8.59 8.74
N TRP A 135 7.72 7.69 7.76
CA TRP A 135 6.70 6.69 7.41
C TRP A 135 7.30 5.33 7.15
N GLY A 136 6.51 4.28 7.40
CA GLY A 136 6.84 2.92 7.00
C GLY A 136 5.70 2.30 6.17
N VAL A 137 6.05 1.48 5.18
CA VAL A 137 5.09 0.69 4.41
C VAL A 137 5.42 -0.78 4.57
N VAL A 138 4.48 -1.55 5.13
CA VAL A 138 4.66 -2.97 5.45
C VAL A 138 3.52 -3.81 4.91
N PRO A 139 3.79 -4.99 4.31
CA PRO A 139 2.74 -5.92 3.91
C PRO A 139 2.08 -6.52 5.15
N VAL A 140 0.75 -6.64 5.14
CA VAL A 140 0.00 -7.20 6.27
C VAL A 140 -0.77 -8.47 5.89
N GLU A 141 -1.22 -8.56 4.66
CA GLU A 141 -2.03 -9.68 4.18
C GLU A 141 -1.90 -9.83 2.66
N ASN A 142 -1.86 -11.06 2.19
CA ASN A 142 -1.96 -11.39 0.77
C ASN A 142 -3.19 -12.30 0.57
N SER A 143 -3.99 -12.03 -0.47
CA SER A 143 -5.23 -12.78 -0.72
C SER A 143 -5.03 -14.28 -0.98
N ALA A 144 -3.83 -14.69 -1.43
CA ALA A 144 -3.49 -16.09 -1.70
C ALA A 144 -2.83 -16.80 -0.52
N GLU A 145 -2.09 -16.07 0.35
CA GLU A 145 -1.22 -16.66 1.37
C GLU A 145 -1.66 -16.30 2.81
N GLY A 146 -2.59 -15.35 2.93
CA GLY A 146 -3.05 -14.87 4.24
C GLY A 146 -2.10 -13.84 4.86
N SER A 147 -2.06 -13.82 6.16
CA SER A 147 -1.44 -12.76 6.94
C SER A 147 0.07 -12.86 7.06
N VAL A 148 0.72 -11.71 7.03
CA VAL A 148 2.17 -11.57 7.20
C VAL A 148 2.51 -11.54 8.69
N LYS A 149 2.89 -12.70 9.25
CA LYS A 149 3.16 -12.88 10.68
C LYS A 149 4.17 -11.89 11.25
N ALA A 150 5.23 -11.56 10.50
CA ALA A 150 6.24 -10.60 10.93
C ALA A 150 5.69 -9.19 11.18
N THR A 151 4.69 -8.76 10.39
CA THR A 151 3.99 -7.49 10.60
C THR A 151 3.09 -7.56 11.84
N LEU A 152 2.34 -8.66 12.02
CA LEU A 152 1.49 -8.84 13.19
C LEU A 152 2.31 -8.87 14.49
N ASP A 153 3.46 -9.56 14.50
CA ASP A 153 4.39 -9.58 15.64
C ASP A 153 4.82 -8.15 16.05
N ARG A 154 5.16 -7.30 15.07
CA ARG A 154 5.56 -5.92 15.36
C ARG A 154 4.39 -5.04 15.82
N LEU A 155 3.19 -5.23 15.26
CA LEU A 155 1.99 -4.48 15.66
C LEU A 155 1.59 -4.73 17.13
N ILE A 156 1.92 -5.90 17.68
CA ILE A 156 1.68 -6.20 19.11
C ILE A 156 2.50 -5.25 20.00
N SER A 157 3.78 -5.02 19.68
CA SER A 157 4.74 -4.34 20.55
C SER A 157 4.99 -2.86 20.21
N THR A 158 4.74 -2.44 18.96
CA THR A 158 5.04 -1.07 18.51
C THR A 158 4.16 -0.02 19.16
N SER A 159 4.68 1.20 19.30
CA SER A 159 3.92 2.41 19.68
C SER A 159 3.36 3.16 18.45
N LEU A 160 3.71 2.74 17.23
CA LEU A 160 3.25 3.38 16.00
C LEU A 160 1.78 3.09 15.73
N ASN A 161 1.15 3.99 14.97
CA ASN A 161 -0.22 3.88 14.52
C ASN A 161 -0.28 3.48 13.04
N ILE A 162 -1.30 2.71 12.67
CA ILE A 162 -1.69 2.53 11.28
C ILE A 162 -2.37 3.83 10.81
N ARG A 163 -1.86 4.41 9.72
CA ARG A 163 -2.28 5.70 9.20
C ARG A 163 -3.06 5.62 7.88
N ALA A 164 -2.82 4.55 7.13
CA ALA A 164 -3.52 4.23 5.89
C ALA A 164 -3.39 2.74 5.57
N GLU A 165 -4.27 2.26 4.70
CA GLU A 165 -4.14 0.96 4.04
C GLU A 165 -4.00 1.13 2.54
N ILE A 166 -3.21 0.26 1.92
CA ILE A 166 -2.98 0.24 0.47
C ILE A 166 -3.30 -1.16 -0.02
N PHE A 167 -4.18 -1.26 -1.02
CA PHE A 167 -4.42 -2.50 -1.74
C PHE A 167 -3.68 -2.44 -3.07
N LEU A 168 -2.73 -3.34 -3.25
CA LEU A 168 -1.95 -3.44 -4.48
C LEU A 168 -2.24 -4.79 -5.15
N ARG A 169 -2.80 -4.74 -6.36
CA ARG A 169 -2.90 -5.93 -7.20
C ARG A 169 -1.50 -6.39 -7.59
N ILE A 170 -1.20 -7.65 -7.30
CA ILE A 170 0.07 -8.28 -7.65
C ILE A 170 -0.06 -8.85 -9.04
N SER A 171 0.64 -8.26 -9.99
CA SER A 171 0.72 -8.76 -11.36
C SER A 171 2.17 -9.07 -11.69
N HIS A 172 2.39 -10.28 -12.13
CA HIS A 172 3.71 -10.78 -12.48
C HIS A 172 3.96 -10.64 -13.98
N CYS A 173 5.17 -10.20 -14.30
CA CYS A 173 5.68 -10.16 -15.67
C CYS A 173 6.84 -11.16 -15.83
N LEU A 174 6.92 -11.80 -16.98
CA LEU A 174 8.15 -12.44 -17.41
C LEU A 174 9.02 -11.37 -18.07
N VAL A 175 10.19 -11.12 -17.51
CA VAL A 175 11.13 -10.09 -17.97
C VAL A 175 12.47 -10.72 -18.34
N SER A 176 13.12 -10.25 -19.39
CA SER A 176 14.37 -10.83 -19.87
C SER A 176 15.21 -9.82 -20.65
N ALA A 177 16.52 -10.00 -20.68
CA ALA A 177 17.41 -9.33 -21.64
C ALA A 177 17.28 -9.90 -23.06
N CYS A 178 16.59 -11.04 -23.22
CA CYS A 178 16.33 -11.69 -24.48
C CYS A 178 14.93 -11.36 -25.00
N GLU A 179 14.81 -10.77 -26.18
CA GLU A 179 13.52 -10.38 -26.79
C GLU A 179 12.64 -11.58 -27.22
N ARG A 180 13.18 -12.79 -27.25
CA ARG A 180 12.50 -13.98 -27.78
C ARG A 180 12.31 -15.04 -26.72
N MET A 181 11.04 -15.38 -26.43
CA MET A 181 10.66 -16.38 -25.44
C MET A 181 11.30 -17.75 -25.68
N GLU A 182 11.47 -18.16 -26.97
CA GLU A 182 12.02 -19.49 -27.36
C GLU A 182 13.50 -19.67 -26.98
N LYS A 183 14.21 -18.57 -26.73
CA LYS A 183 15.63 -18.60 -26.35
C LYS A 183 15.84 -18.67 -24.84
N ILE A 184 14.79 -18.51 -24.06
CA ILE A 184 14.86 -18.55 -22.59
C ILE A 184 15.06 -20.00 -22.16
N GLN A 185 16.12 -20.26 -21.39
CA GLN A 185 16.47 -21.57 -20.84
C GLN A 185 16.34 -21.60 -19.29
N ARG A 186 16.39 -20.46 -18.65
CA ARG A 186 16.40 -20.32 -17.18
C ARG A 186 15.42 -19.25 -16.73
N VAL A 187 14.62 -19.58 -15.71
CA VAL A 187 13.69 -18.63 -15.08
C VAL A 187 14.04 -18.46 -13.60
N TYR A 188 14.23 -17.22 -13.19
CA TYR A 188 14.58 -16.81 -11.84
C TYR A 188 13.41 -16.11 -11.18
N SER A 189 13.10 -16.42 -9.91
CA SER A 189 12.23 -15.59 -9.08
C SER A 189 12.26 -16.00 -7.61
N HIS A 190 11.54 -15.26 -6.78
CA HIS A 190 11.23 -15.70 -5.42
C HIS A 190 10.35 -16.97 -5.48
N PRO A 191 10.56 -17.98 -4.60
CA PRO A 191 9.79 -19.24 -4.62
C PRO A 191 8.28 -19.03 -4.66
N GLN A 192 7.76 -18.05 -3.97
CA GLN A 192 6.36 -17.66 -3.94
C GLN A 192 5.84 -17.23 -5.33
N ALA A 193 6.55 -16.34 -6.02
CA ALA A 193 6.17 -15.89 -7.36
C ALA A 193 6.25 -17.02 -8.39
N LEU A 194 7.23 -17.93 -8.23
CA LEU A 194 7.33 -19.16 -9.05
C LEU A 194 6.11 -20.06 -8.86
N ALA A 195 5.67 -20.25 -7.60
CA ALA A 195 4.47 -21.04 -7.29
C ALA A 195 3.20 -20.43 -7.87
N GLN A 196 3.07 -19.09 -7.81
CA GLN A 196 1.93 -18.34 -8.34
C GLN A 196 1.86 -18.32 -9.88
N CYS A 197 2.96 -18.62 -10.58
CA CYS A 197 3.05 -18.65 -12.04
C CYS A 197 3.31 -20.06 -12.60
N GLN A 198 3.18 -21.10 -11.79
CA GLN A 198 3.58 -22.46 -12.13
C GLN A 198 2.82 -23.03 -13.33
N GLY A 199 1.51 -22.81 -13.39
CA GLY A 199 0.65 -23.25 -14.47
C GLY A 199 1.03 -22.59 -15.79
N TRP A 200 1.26 -21.26 -15.77
CA TRP A 200 1.71 -20.50 -16.91
C TRP A 200 3.08 -20.96 -17.42
N LEU A 201 4.05 -21.16 -16.51
CA LEU A 201 5.40 -21.64 -16.85
C LEU A 201 5.38 -23.02 -17.50
N ARG A 202 4.63 -23.97 -16.96
CA ARG A 202 4.49 -25.32 -17.52
C ARG A 202 3.92 -25.31 -18.94
N LYS A 203 3.03 -24.37 -19.24
CA LYS A 203 2.38 -24.26 -20.55
C LYS A 203 3.28 -23.60 -21.57
N ASN A 204 3.98 -22.51 -21.21
CA ASN A 204 4.68 -21.65 -22.16
C ASN A 204 6.21 -21.89 -22.20
N LEU A 205 6.81 -22.35 -21.09
CA LEU A 205 8.26 -22.58 -20.95
C LEU A 205 8.56 -23.94 -20.30
N PRO A 206 8.00 -25.07 -20.81
CA PRO A 206 8.15 -26.38 -20.19
C PRO A 206 9.59 -26.92 -20.20
N HIS A 207 10.46 -26.35 -21.03
CA HIS A 207 11.87 -26.75 -21.20
C HIS A 207 12.81 -25.97 -20.27
N CYS A 208 12.35 -24.91 -19.62
CA CYS A 208 13.21 -24.04 -18.82
C CYS A 208 13.48 -24.61 -17.42
N SER A 209 14.71 -24.44 -16.95
CA SER A 209 15.08 -24.67 -15.58
C SER A 209 14.64 -23.48 -14.70
N VAL A 210 14.08 -23.77 -13.52
CA VAL A 210 13.52 -22.75 -12.60
C VAL A 210 14.37 -22.64 -11.35
N PHE A 211 14.75 -21.43 -10.95
CA PHE A 211 15.64 -21.15 -9.84
C PHE A 211 15.00 -20.17 -8.85
N GLY A 212 14.92 -20.61 -7.55
CA GLY A 212 14.46 -19.77 -6.45
C GLY A 212 15.55 -18.82 -5.99
N LEU A 213 15.22 -17.53 -5.81
CA LEU A 213 16.09 -16.47 -5.28
C LEU A 213 15.37 -15.71 -4.17
N ASP A 214 16.11 -14.90 -3.41
CA ASP A 214 15.60 -14.22 -2.21
C ASP A 214 14.49 -13.18 -2.49
N SER A 215 14.44 -12.64 -3.70
CA SER A 215 13.37 -11.70 -4.12
C SER A 215 13.20 -11.67 -5.65
N THR A 216 12.04 -11.17 -6.09
CA THR A 216 11.76 -10.93 -7.52
C THR A 216 12.69 -9.87 -8.12
N ALA A 217 13.14 -8.88 -7.34
CA ALA A 217 14.08 -7.87 -7.79
C ALA A 217 15.51 -8.41 -7.93
N VAL A 218 15.96 -9.28 -7.02
CA VAL A 218 17.23 -10.02 -7.16
C VAL A 218 17.18 -10.91 -8.41
N ALA A 219 16.04 -11.53 -8.68
CA ALA A 219 15.83 -12.33 -9.89
C ALA A 219 15.92 -11.50 -11.16
N ALA A 220 15.33 -10.30 -11.19
CA ALA A 220 15.43 -9.39 -12.33
C ALA A 220 16.90 -8.97 -12.60
N LYS A 221 17.64 -8.62 -11.53
CA LYS A 221 19.07 -8.34 -11.65
C LYS A 221 19.85 -9.54 -12.22
N ARG A 222 19.54 -10.77 -11.78
CA ARG A 222 20.15 -11.98 -12.30
C ARG A 222 19.86 -12.22 -13.78
N ALA A 223 18.60 -11.97 -14.20
CA ALA A 223 18.20 -12.09 -15.60
C ALA A 223 18.86 -11.04 -16.51
N GLN A 224 19.22 -9.88 -15.99
CA GLN A 224 20.00 -8.87 -16.73
C GLN A 224 21.40 -9.38 -17.12
N GLU A 225 22.01 -10.18 -16.25
CA GLU A 225 23.35 -10.74 -16.46
C GLU A 225 23.34 -12.02 -17.30
N ASP A 226 22.18 -12.64 -17.52
CA ASP A 226 22.02 -13.92 -18.20
C ASP A 226 21.26 -13.78 -19.53
N LYS A 227 21.94 -13.87 -20.65
CA LYS A 227 21.36 -13.72 -22.00
C LYS A 227 20.29 -14.77 -22.38
N GLU A 228 20.24 -15.89 -21.70
CA GLU A 228 19.23 -16.94 -21.84
C GLU A 228 18.33 -17.04 -20.60
N GLY A 229 18.47 -16.09 -19.69
CA GLY A 229 17.72 -16.00 -18.45
C GLY A 229 16.51 -15.09 -18.57
N ALA A 230 15.47 -15.41 -17.82
CA ALA A 230 14.32 -14.54 -17.57
C ALA A 230 14.04 -14.47 -16.08
N ALA A 231 13.36 -13.43 -15.64
CA ALA A 231 12.86 -13.35 -14.28
C ALA A 231 11.34 -13.17 -14.26
N ILE A 232 10.70 -13.67 -13.20
CA ILE A 232 9.35 -13.29 -12.86
C ILE A 232 9.44 -12.14 -11.84
N GLY A 233 8.88 -10.99 -12.18
CA GLY A 233 8.93 -9.80 -11.36
C GLY A 233 7.83 -8.79 -11.67
N SER A 234 7.96 -7.58 -11.13
CA SER A 234 7.06 -6.48 -11.44
C SER A 234 7.45 -5.79 -12.76
N HIS A 235 6.51 -5.07 -13.38
CA HIS A 235 6.80 -4.23 -14.54
C HIS A 235 7.86 -3.14 -14.24
N LEU A 236 7.92 -2.69 -12.98
CA LEU A 236 8.92 -1.71 -12.56
C LEU A 236 10.33 -2.31 -12.53
N ALA A 237 10.46 -3.60 -12.17
CA ALA A 237 11.74 -4.29 -12.22
C ALA A 237 12.27 -4.37 -13.67
N ALA A 238 11.37 -4.54 -14.66
CA ALA A 238 11.78 -4.48 -16.08
C ALA A 238 12.39 -3.12 -16.42
N ALA A 239 11.72 -2.03 -16.08
CA ALA A 239 12.21 -0.68 -16.35
C ALA A 239 13.53 -0.36 -15.63
N MET A 240 13.66 -0.79 -14.37
CA MET A 240 14.83 -0.50 -13.54
C MET A 240 16.09 -1.26 -13.98
N TYR A 241 15.93 -2.51 -14.43
CA TYR A 241 17.04 -3.36 -14.87
C TYR A 241 17.17 -3.41 -16.38
N GLU A 242 16.51 -2.50 -17.11
CA GLU A 242 16.56 -2.39 -18.58
C GLU A 242 16.26 -3.73 -19.28
N LEU A 243 15.24 -4.44 -18.76
CA LEU A 243 14.76 -5.72 -19.29
C LEU A 243 13.50 -5.52 -20.14
N GLU A 244 13.36 -6.33 -21.19
CA GLU A 244 12.13 -6.39 -21.98
C GLU A 244 11.04 -7.17 -21.23
N ILE A 245 9.80 -6.70 -21.32
CA ILE A 245 8.64 -7.43 -20.83
C ILE A 245 8.19 -8.42 -21.90
N ILE A 246 8.48 -9.70 -21.69
CA ILE A 246 8.14 -10.78 -22.64
C ILE A 246 6.66 -11.18 -22.51
N ALA A 247 6.13 -11.18 -21.29
CA ALA A 247 4.72 -11.46 -21.02
C ALA A 247 4.26 -10.75 -19.76
N MET A 248 2.98 -10.35 -19.72
CA MET A 248 2.35 -9.68 -18.57
C MET A 248 1.19 -10.53 -18.06
N GLY A 249 0.90 -10.42 -16.75
CA GLY A 249 -0.23 -11.10 -16.13
C GLY A 249 -0.08 -12.62 -16.19
N ILE A 250 1.11 -13.11 -15.83
CA ILE A 250 1.45 -14.53 -15.93
C ILE A 250 1.12 -15.32 -14.65
N GLU A 251 0.55 -14.67 -13.64
CA GLU A 251 0.03 -15.32 -12.45
C GLU A 251 -1.17 -16.22 -12.77
N ASP A 252 -1.23 -17.40 -12.14
CA ASP A 252 -2.30 -18.39 -12.33
C ASP A 252 -3.66 -17.90 -11.73
N SER A 253 -3.62 -16.99 -10.73
CA SER A 253 -4.80 -16.39 -10.11
C SER A 253 -4.85 -14.89 -10.37
N VAL A 254 -5.91 -14.42 -11.02
CA VAL A 254 -6.12 -13.00 -11.38
C VAL A 254 -6.46 -12.12 -10.18
N SER A 255 -6.87 -12.72 -9.05
CA SER A 255 -7.32 -12.00 -7.84
C SER A 255 -6.22 -11.82 -6.78
N ASN A 256 -4.95 -11.92 -7.15
CA ASN A 256 -3.85 -11.75 -6.22
C ASN A 256 -3.68 -10.29 -5.81
N THR A 257 -4.05 -9.96 -4.58
CA THR A 257 -3.93 -8.60 -4.02
C THR A 257 -3.19 -8.69 -2.69
N THR A 258 -2.24 -7.79 -2.49
CA THR A 258 -1.58 -7.62 -1.20
C THR A 258 -2.05 -6.33 -0.55
N ARG A 259 -2.44 -6.42 0.70
CA ARG A 259 -2.75 -5.29 1.56
C ARG A 259 -1.51 -4.87 2.33
N PHE A 260 -1.22 -3.58 2.32
CA PHE A 260 -0.13 -2.97 3.07
C PHE A 260 -0.69 -1.97 4.07
N PHE A 261 0.00 -1.79 5.19
CA PHE A 261 -0.23 -0.68 6.10
C PHE A 261 0.83 0.40 5.94
N VAL A 262 0.39 1.64 6.01
CA VAL A 262 1.23 2.80 6.25
C VAL A 262 1.27 3.01 7.75
N ILE A 263 2.46 3.00 8.33
CA ILE A 263 2.70 3.21 9.76
C ILE A 263 3.41 4.53 10.02
N GLY A 264 3.04 5.18 11.12
CA GLY A 264 3.60 6.47 11.55
C GLY A 264 3.29 6.75 13.01
N LYS A 265 3.80 7.86 13.56
CA LYS A 265 3.65 8.20 14.99
C LYS A 265 2.29 8.77 15.35
N ASP A 266 1.79 9.70 14.58
CA ASP A 266 0.56 10.43 14.89
C ASP A 266 -0.70 9.60 14.58
N LYS A 267 -1.85 10.15 14.90
CA LYS A 267 -3.17 9.58 14.60
C LYS A 267 -3.77 10.28 13.38
N SER A 268 -4.54 9.56 12.58
CA SER A 268 -5.31 10.16 11.48
C SER A 268 -6.57 10.84 12.03
N MET A 269 -7.02 11.88 11.33
CA MET A 269 -8.30 12.53 11.62
C MET A 269 -9.46 11.82 10.91
N PRO A 270 -10.69 11.87 11.43
CA PRO A 270 -11.83 11.21 10.80
C PRO A 270 -12.15 11.78 9.42
N THR A 271 -12.50 10.90 8.48
CA THR A 271 -12.91 11.26 7.12
C THR A 271 -14.40 10.99 6.84
N GLY A 272 -15.06 10.22 7.70
CA GLY A 272 -16.41 9.70 7.51
C GLY A 272 -16.48 8.37 6.74
N ARG A 273 -15.35 7.90 6.20
CA ARG A 273 -15.20 6.58 5.57
C ARG A 273 -13.92 5.92 6.09
N ASP A 274 -13.95 5.56 7.35
CA ASP A 274 -12.77 5.10 8.07
C ASP A 274 -12.88 3.64 8.47
N LYS A 275 -11.73 3.02 8.69
CA LYS A 275 -11.55 1.73 9.37
C LYS A 275 -10.75 1.95 10.65
N THR A 276 -11.02 1.15 11.65
CA THR A 276 -10.21 1.04 12.86
C THR A 276 -9.71 -0.39 13.00
N SER A 277 -8.41 -0.53 13.25
CA SER A 277 -7.77 -1.81 13.58
C SER A 277 -7.50 -1.88 15.07
N VAL A 278 -7.90 -2.97 15.70
CA VAL A 278 -7.67 -3.25 17.11
C VAL A 278 -7.05 -4.63 17.30
N LEU A 279 -6.30 -4.76 18.36
CA LEU A 279 -5.79 -6.02 18.88
C LEU A 279 -6.39 -6.24 20.25
N PHE A 280 -6.96 -7.40 20.54
CA PHE A 280 -7.42 -7.75 21.87
C PHE A 280 -7.15 -9.22 22.22
N GLY A 281 -7.05 -9.50 23.52
CA GLY A 281 -6.98 -10.85 24.08
C GLY A 281 -8.25 -11.17 24.86
N THR A 282 -8.65 -12.46 24.90
CA THR A 282 -9.79 -12.93 25.66
C THR A 282 -9.36 -13.87 26.77
N PRO A 283 -10.09 -13.94 27.90
CA PRO A 283 -9.87 -15.01 28.87
C PRO A 283 -10.15 -16.37 28.23
N HIS A 284 -9.45 -17.40 28.70
CA HIS A 284 -9.61 -18.78 28.16
C HIS A 284 -10.82 -19.47 28.80
N VAL A 285 -12.03 -19.01 28.47
CA VAL A 285 -13.30 -19.57 28.95
C VAL A 285 -14.31 -19.69 27.81
N PRO A 286 -15.28 -20.61 27.89
CA PRO A 286 -16.34 -20.74 26.88
C PRO A 286 -17.08 -19.42 26.67
N GLY A 287 -17.33 -19.05 25.41
CA GLY A 287 -18.06 -17.83 25.03
C GLY A 287 -17.25 -16.53 25.08
N ALA A 288 -15.96 -16.55 25.51
CA ALA A 288 -15.16 -15.32 25.68
C ALA A 288 -15.06 -14.48 24.40
N LEU A 289 -14.79 -15.13 23.25
CA LEU A 289 -14.74 -14.41 21.96
C LEU A 289 -16.11 -13.84 21.57
N TYR A 290 -17.19 -14.58 21.81
CA TYR A 290 -18.55 -14.09 21.55
C TYR A 290 -18.84 -12.82 22.32
N HIS A 291 -18.56 -12.80 23.63
CA HIS A 291 -18.77 -11.60 24.48
C HIS A 291 -17.86 -10.42 24.08
N ALA A 292 -16.65 -10.70 23.57
CA ALA A 292 -15.77 -9.66 23.05
C ALA A 292 -16.26 -9.06 21.73
N LEU A 293 -17.02 -9.83 20.92
CA LEU A 293 -17.55 -9.37 19.64
C LEU A 293 -18.96 -8.76 19.74
N GLU A 294 -19.73 -9.08 20.78
CA GLU A 294 -21.08 -8.57 20.99
C GLU A 294 -21.20 -7.03 20.94
N PRO A 295 -20.24 -6.23 21.51
CA PRO A 295 -20.29 -4.77 21.43
C PRO A 295 -20.30 -4.22 20.00
N PHE A 296 -19.61 -4.86 19.06
CA PHE A 296 -19.62 -4.45 17.65
C PHE A 296 -21.00 -4.55 17.03
N ALA A 297 -21.70 -5.66 17.29
CA ALA A 297 -23.05 -5.87 16.77
C ALA A 297 -24.05 -4.88 17.40
N ARG A 298 -23.91 -4.60 18.69
CA ARG A 298 -24.79 -3.67 19.42
C ARG A 298 -24.64 -2.23 18.93
N GLU A 299 -23.42 -1.81 18.58
CA GLU A 299 -23.12 -0.47 18.09
C GLU A 299 -23.18 -0.36 16.55
N ASP A 300 -23.70 -1.39 15.86
CA ASP A 300 -23.79 -1.45 14.39
C ASP A 300 -22.46 -1.16 13.69
N LEU A 301 -21.37 -1.73 14.22
CA LEU A 301 -20.03 -1.63 13.65
C LEU A 301 -19.71 -2.89 12.84
N ASN A 302 -19.56 -2.75 11.52
CA ASN A 302 -19.28 -3.86 10.64
C ASN A 302 -17.81 -4.31 10.73
N LEU A 303 -17.59 -5.56 11.11
CA LEU A 303 -16.27 -6.19 11.11
C LEU A 303 -15.87 -6.50 9.66
N THR A 304 -14.70 -6.06 9.26
CA THR A 304 -14.16 -6.30 7.91
C THR A 304 -13.05 -7.35 7.89
N ARG A 305 -12.45 -7.64 9.06
CA ARG A 305 -11.43 -8.68 9.23
C ARG A 305 -11.43 -9.17 10.67
N ILE A 306 -11.21 -10.46 10.86
CA ILE A 306 -10.86 -11.06 12.13
C ILE A 306 -9.80 -12.14 11.93
N GLU A 307 -8.76 -12.10 12.73
CA GLU A 307 -7.69 -13.08 12.69
C GLU A 307 -7.23 -13.44 14.09
N SER A 308 -7.13 -14.74 14.38
CA SER A 308 -6.57 -15.25 15.61
C SER A 308 -5.06 -15.43 15.50
N TYR A 309 -4.31 -14.95 16.47
CA TYR A 309 -2.87 -15.02 16.55
C TYR A 309 -2.44 -15.68 17.87
N PRO A 310 -1.75 -16.83 17.86
CA PRO A 310 -1.32 -17.51 19.07
C PRO A 310 -0.23 -16.69 19.79
N MET A 311 -0.34 -16.52 21.11
CA MET A 311 0.69 -15.88 21.91
C MET A 311 1.91 -16.81 22.05
N LYS A 312 3.10 -16.30 21.75
CA LYS A 312 4.35 -17.10 21.83
C LYS A 312 4.71 -17.47 23.27
N ASP A 313 4.41 -16.60 24.23
CA ASP A 313 4.84 -16.71 25.63
C ASP A 313 3.78 -17.35 26.53
N ARG A 314 2.58 -17.62 26.04
CA ARG A 314 1.47 -18.21 26.79
C ARG A 314 0.76 -19.27 25.96
N MET A 315 0.98 -20.52 26.28
CA MET A 315 0.31 -21.63 25.60
C MET A 315 -1.21 -21.50 25.69
N TRP A 316 -1.88 -21.65 24.53
CA TRP A 316 -3.35 -21.66 24.39
C TRP A 316 -4.04 -20.29 24.62
N GLU A 317 -3.30 -19.19 24.78
CA GLU A 317 -3.85 -17.83 24.75
C GLU A 317 -3.73 -17.25 23.34
N TYR A 318 -4.80 -16.59 22.89
CA TYR A 318 -4.90 -15.99 21.57
C TYR A 318 -5.09 -14.49 21.66
N LEU A 319 -4.41 -13.80 20.77
CA LEU A 319 -4.73 -12.42 20.42
C LEU A 319 -5.60 -12.42 19.16
N PHE A 320 -6.51 -11.47 19.08
CA PHE A 320 -7.37 -11.28 17.92
C PHE A 320 -7.08 -9.92 17.30
N PHE A 321 -6.69 -9.93 16.03
CA PHE A 321 -6.61 -8.73 15.21
C PHE A 321 -7.95 -8.56 14.52
N VAL A 322 -8.57 -7.39 14.71
CA VAL A 322 -9.88 -7.08 14.14
C VAL A 322 -9.84 -5.71 13.47
N ASP A 323 -10.35 -5.67 12.24
CA ASP A 323 -10.62 -4.42 11.55
C ASP A 323 -12.14 -4.22 11.45
N PHE A 324 -12.60 -3.01 11.67
CA PHE A 324 -14.01 -2.66 11.55
C PHE A 324 -14.21 -1.27 10.96
N SER A 325 -15.40 -1.02 10.39
CA SER A 325 -15.77 0.27 9.84
C SER A 325 -16.10 1.26 10.94
N GLY A 326 -15.53 2.46 10.88
CA GLY A 326 -15.71 3.55 11.83
C GLY A 326 -14.38 4.10 12.34
N HIS A 327 -14.41 5.32 12.88
CA HIS A 327 -13.25 6.00 13.44
C HIS A 327 -13.30 6.01 14.96
N ILE A 328 -12.15 5.95 15.64
CA ILE A 328 -12.06 5.93 17.11
C ILE A 328 -12.72 7.15 17.77
N GLU A 329 -12.81 8.27 17.07
CA GLU A 329 -13.45 9.49 17.59
C GLU A 329 -14.99 9.46 17.49
N GLU A 330 -15.58 8.50 16.79
CA GLU A 330 -17.04 8.33 16.74
C GLU A 330 -17.57 7.78 18.07
N GLU A 331 -18.69 8.30 18.54
CA GLU A 331 -19.28 7.91 19.83
C GLU A 331 -19.62 6.41 19.91
N ARG A 332 -20.16 5.82 18.81
CA ARG A 332 -20.44 4.38 18.74
C ARG A 332 -19.16 3.53 18.86
N THR A 333 -18.04 4.00 18.29
CA THR A 333 -16.74 3.31 18.40
C THR A 333 -16.18 3.42 19.80
N LYS A 334 -16.28 4.60 20.45
CA LYS A 334 -15.87 4.80 21.85
C LYS A 334 -16.67 3.90 22.79
N SER A 335 -18.00 3.85 22.62
CA SER A 335 -18.90 2.98 23.37
C SER A 335 -18.50 1.50 23.23
N CYS A 336 -18.33 1.03 21.99
CA CYS A 336 -17.91 -0.33 21.69
C CYS A 336 -16.59 -0.70 22.39
N LEU A 337 -15.56 0.12 22.23
CA LEU A 337 -14.23 -0.13 22.81
C LEU A 337 -14.25 -0.08 24.35
N ALA A 338 -15.08 0.79 24.95
CA ALA A 338 -15.26 0.85 26.39
C ALA A 338 -15.90 -0.43 26.96
N ASP A 339 -16.86 -1.01 26.24
CA ASP A 339 -17.49 -2.27 26.64
C ASP A 339 -16.58 -3.47 26.40
N MET A 340 -15.86 -3.51 25.27
CA MET A 340 -14.84 -4.52 25.02
C MET A 340 -13.79 -4.58 26.13
N LYS A 341 -13.37 -3.43 26.65
CA LYS A 341 -12.38 -3.35 27.73
C LYS A 341 -12.82 -4.07 29.02
N LYS A 342 -14.14 -4.23 29.25
CA LYS A 342 -14.68 -4.91 30.43
C LYS A 342 -14.57 -6.46 30.32
N VAL A 343 -14.50 -6.99 29.09
CA VAL A 343 -14.59 -8.43 28.80
C VAL A 343 -13.33 -9.01 28.15
N THR A 344 -12.34 -8.17 27.88
CA THR A 344 -11.06 -8.56 27.28
C THR A 344 -9.91 -8.49 28.30
N THR A 345 -8.88 -9.32 28.15
CA THR A 345 -7.68 -9.29 29.00
C THR A 345 -6.73 -8.16 28.64
N VAL A 346 -6.69 -7.80 27.36
CA VAL A 346 -5.94 -6.67 26.80
C VAL A 346 -6.70 -6.15 25.60
N ILE A 347 -6.64 -4.84 25.38
CA ILE A 347 -7.11 -4.20 24.16
C ILE A 347 -6.15 -3.09 23.77
N LYS A 348 -5.75 -3.05 22.49
CA LYS A 348 -4.88 -2.03 21.91
C LYS A 348 -5.47 -1.57 20.59
N VAL A 349 -5.69 -0.26 20.47
CA VAL A 349 -6.01 0.34 19.18
C VAL A 349 -4.72 0.49 18.39
N LEU A 350 -4.70 -0.09 17.20
CA LEU A 350 -3.54 -0.05 16.30
C LEU A 350 -3.58 1.17 15.38
N GLY A 351 -4.77 1.73 15.15
CA GLY A 351 -4.99 2.95 14.38
C GLY A 351 -6.40 3.03 13.83
N SER A 352 -6.84 4.27 13.56
CA SER A 352 -8.01 4.59 12.73
C SER A 352 -7.52 5.35 11.51
N TYR A 353 -8.00 5.00 10.33
CA TYR A 353 -7.45 5.50 9.07
C TYR A 353 -8.52 5.46 7.96
N PRO A 354 -8.37 6.30 6.90
CA PRO A 354 -9.27 6.26 5.75
C PRO A 354 -9.33 4.87 5.13
N LYS A 355 -10.54 4.39 4.82
CA LYS A 355 -10.74 3.12 4.12
C LYS A 355 -10.06 3.19 2.75
N GLY A 356 -9.17 2.23 2.46
CA GLY A 356 -8.51 2.09 1.17
C GLY A 356 -9.48 1.63 0.08
N ASP A 357 -9.12 1.88 -1.18
CA ASP A 357 -9.84 1.36 -2.33
C ASP A 357 -9.40 -0.09 -2.57
N GLU A 358 -10.35 -1.01 -2.49
CA GLU A 358 -10.10 -2.46 -2.67
C GLU A 358 -10.00 -2.87 -4.16
N GLY A 359 -10.16 -1.89 -5.10
CA GLY A 359 -10.10 -2.08 -6.56
C GLY A 359 -11.45 -2.26 -7.19
#